data_d932b8f268790aada9d90db1fc6dedd9
#
_entry.id   d932b8f268790aada9d90db1fc6dedd9
#
_cell.length_a   1.000
_cell.length_b   1.000
_cell.length_c   1.000
_cell.angle_alpha   90.00
_cell.angle_beta   90.00
_cell.angle_gamma   90.00
#
_symmetry.space_group_name_H-M   'P 1'
#
loop_
_entity.id
_entity.type
_entity.pdbx_description
1 polymer ?
#
loop_
_entity_poly.entity_id
_entity_poly.type
_entity_poly.pdbx_seq_one_letter_code
_entity_poly.pdbx_strand_id
1 'polypeptide(L)'
;MKTKIYSFLLFCAVVMVAQNSNAQCGARYKDMIFSTVTKTSNVTYSTANSTTLKLDVYEPAGDTASMRPLIILAHGGSFYAGDKAQDPTVVSLCTNFAKRGYVTASINYRLGDAISMYLDSGYAVTTVLKALSDGKSAIRFFRKDAATTNTYKINPNIIFVGGNSAGAVLYMHSIYVDSLGELTPYLQTIINQNGGFEGNSGNDGYSSEVQALINCAGGINVPEFVGPNSKPSVNFHGTADNTVPYQCDYPLNAAVKVRLCGLGALEPLYQQFGTNHVSVLFPGDGHVPWDGSAPKFTKVDTTTRDFLYSLVCSQATSIANITSDANVSVYPNPATDQINVFFSQSGVYTQVQLLDETGRLVEEKSITTSTITFNRNNLSSGLYLVRILKADASGITKKVMLQ
;
A
#
# COMPACT_ATOMS: atom_id res chain seq x y z
N MET A 1 73.67 -23.09 22.90
CA MET A 1 72.63 -23.38 21.90
C MET A 1 71.35 -22.71 22.33
N LYS A 2 70.93 -21.60 21.68
CA LYS A 2 69.71 -20.90 21.98
C LYS A 2 68.75 -21.16 20.80
N THR A 3 67.71 -21.93 21.06
CA THR A 3 66.69 -22.29 20.10
C THR A 3 65.69 -21.11 20.02
N LYS A 4 65.56 -20.47 18.85
CA LYS A 4 64.53 -19.45 18.59
C LYS A 4 63.27 -20.13 18.08
N ILE A 5 62.14 -19.96 18.83
CA ILE A 5 60.81 -20.38 18.44
C ILE A 5 60.20 -19.21 17.64
N TYR A 6 59.89 -19.44 16.36
CA TYR A 6 59.11 -18.51 15.52
C TYR A 6 57.65 -18.82 15.67
N SER A 7 56.92 -17.93 16.32
CA SER A 7 55.43 -17.96 16.32
C SER A 7 54.94 -17.47 14.96
N PHE A 8 54.28 -18.35 14.24
CA PHE A 8 53.58 -18.04 13.00
C PHE A 8 52.16 -17.53 13.35
N LEU A 9 51.95 -16.23 13.32
CA LEU A 9 50.61 -15.61 13.46
C LEU A 9 49.89 -15.75 12.12
N LEU A 10 48.91 -16.66 12.09
CA LEU A 10 47.99 -16.84 10.96
C LEU A 10 46.94 -15.71 11.01
N PHE A 11 47.11 -14.71 10.15
CA PHE A 11 46.15 -13.62 9.97
C PHE A 11 45.01 -14.12 9.09
N CYS A 12 43.91 -14.62 9.70
CA CYS A 12 42.67 -14.87 8.97
C CYS A 12 42.02 -13.53 8.57
N ALA A 13 42.26 -13.11 7.33
CA ALA A 13 41.52 -12.04 6.72
C ALA A 13 40.05 -12.51 6.47
N VAL A 14 39.14 -12.10 7.34
CA VAL A 14 37.73 -12.22 7.08
C VAL A 14 37.36 -11.24 5.97
N VAL A 15 37.28 -11.73 4.75
CA VAL A 15 36.71 -10.97 3.64
C VAL A 15 35.23 -10.86 3.92
N MET A 16 34.80 -9.75 4.52
CA MET A 16 33.39 -9.36 4.50
C MET A 16 33.02 -9.05 3.05
N VAL A 17 32.40 -10.00 2.40
CA VAL A 17 31.68 -9.76 1.15
C VAL A 17 30.48 -8.87 1.53
N ALA A 18 30.59 -7.57 1.29
CA ALA A 18 29.46 -6.67 1.28
C ALA A 18 28.48 -7.22 0.23
N GLN A 19 27.47 -7.97 0.67
CA GLN A 19 26.38 -8.36 -0.21
C GLN A 19 25.64 -7.07 -0.58
N ASN A 20 25.78 -6.66 -1.82
CA ASN A 20 25.01 -5.57 -2.40
C ASN A 20 23.52 -5.90 -2.19
N SER A 21 22.81 -5.03 -1.49
CA SER A 21 21.36 -5.14 -1.22
C SER A 21 20.50 -5.23 -2.49
N ASN A 22 21.05 -4.91 -3.65
CA ASN A 22 20.44 -5.15 -4.97
C ASN A 22 20.29 -6.65 -5.32
N ALA A 23 20.95 -7.56 -4.60
CA ALA A 23 20.82 -9.00 -4.81
C ALA A 23 19.52 -9.59 -4.23
N GLN A 24 18.78 -8.84 -3.41
CA GLN A 24 17.64 -9.37 -2.67
C GLN A 24 16.37 -9.52 -3.52
N CYS A 25 16.20 -8.73 -4.59
CA CYS A 25 15.07 -8.87 -5.51
C CYS A 25 15.40 -9.77 -6.71
N GLY A 26 16.51 -9.56 -7.40
CA GLY A 26 16.90 -10.35 -8.58
C GLY A 26 15.75 -10.53 -9.56
N ALA A 27 15.48 -11.78 -9.94
CA ALA A 27 14.34 -12.17 -10.76
C ALA A 27 13.00 -12.20 -9.97
N ARG A 28 13.06 -12.33 -8.64
CA ARG A 28 11.88 -12.37 -7.79
C ARG A 28 11.12 -11.03 -7.86
N TYR A 29 9.82 -11.09 -7.88
CA TYR A 29 8.87 -9.98 -8.04
C TYR A 29 8.81 -9.38 -9.46
N LYS A 30 9.75 -9.74 -10.33
CA LYS A 30 9.78 -9.35 -11.73
C LYS A 30 9.39 -10.49 -12.67
N ASP A 31 10.09 -11.61 -12.59
CA ASP A 31 9.88 -12.75 -13.47
C ASP A 31 9.00 -13.81 -12.79
N MET A 32 8.30 -14.60 -13.58
CA MET A 32 7.50 -15.74 -13.09
C MET A 32 8.44 -16.91 -12.75
N ILE A 33 9.10 -16.83 -11.60
CA ILE A 33 10.08 -17.82 -11.14
C ILE A 33 9.41 -19.09 -10.53
N PHE A 34 8.12 -19.02 -10.24
CA PHE A 34 7.32 -20.15 -9.77
C PHE A 34 6.42 -20.65 -10.89
N SER A 35 6.49 -21.94 -11.22
CA SER A 35 5.69 -22.54 -12.30
C SER A 35 4.21 -22.71 -11.93
N THR A 36 3.93 -22.94 -10.65
CA THR A 36 2.59 -23.25 -10.13
C THR A 36 2.22 -22.37 -8.95
N VAL A 37 0.91 -22.26 -8.72
CA VAL A 37 0.30 -21.46 -7.65
C VAL A 37 -0.58 -22.37 -6.80
N THR A 38 -0.45 -22.25 -5.48
CA THR A 38 -1.39 -22.82 -4.52
C THR A 38 -2.54 -21.84 -4.33
N LYS A 39 -3.77 -22.26 -4.62
CA LYS A 39 -4.97 -21.45 -4.42
C LYS A 39 -5.77 -21.99 -3.24
N THR A 40 -5.97 -21.15 -2.21
CA THR A 40 -6.90 -21.42 -1.10
C THR A 40 -8.18 -20.62 -1.33
N SER A 41 -9.26 -21.33 -1.68
CA SER A 41 -10.53 -20.69 -2.06
C SER A 41 -11.47 -20.51 -0.88
N ASN A 42 -12.30 -19.46 -0.94
CA ASN A 42 -13.39 -19.21 0.01
C ASN A 42 -12.95 -19.02 1.46
N VAL A 43 -11.79 -18.44 1.69
CA VAL A 43 -11.34 -18.03 3.02
C VAL A 43 -12.27 -16.94 3.54
N THR A 44 -12.88 -17.15 4.70
CA THR A 44 -13.68 -16.12 5.36
C THR A 44 -12.76 -15.08 5.98
N TYR A 45 -12.83 -13.84 5.48
CA TYR A 45 -12.02 -12.77 6.03
C TYR A 45 -12.80 -11.88 7.03
N SER A 46 -14.13 -11.88 6.93
CA SER A 46 -15.00 -11.17 7.86
C SER A 46 -16.46 -11.64 7.77
N THR A 47 -17.28 -11.14 8.69
CA THR A 47 -18.75 -11.19 8.62
C THR A 47 -19.29 -9.80 8.93
N ALA A 48 -20.01 -9.20 7.98
CA ALA A 48 -20.58 -7.87 8.11
C ALA A 48 -22.10 -7.90 7.90
N ASN A 49 -22.87 -7.45 8.88
CA ASN A 49 -24.35 -7.47 8.84
C ASN A 49 -24.89 -8.83 8.37
N SER A 50 -24.45 -9.92 9.01
CA SER A 50 -24.80 -11.31 8.69
C SER A 50 -24.34 -11.81 7.31
N THR A 51 -23.62 -11.02 6.53
CA THR A 51 -23.01 -11.45 5.28
C THR A 51 -21.61 -11.97 5.53
N THR A 52 -21.35 -13.23 5.20
CA THR A 52 -20.02 -13.82 5.25
C THR A 52 -19.20 -13.35 4.03
N LEU A 53 -18.13 -12.63 4.29
CA LEU A 53 -17.23 -12.09 3.29
C LEU A 53 -16.07 -13.05 3.04
N LYS A 54 -15.87 -13.41 1.77
CA LYS A 54 -14.90 -14.44 1.37
C LYS A 54 -13.87 -13.88 0.39
N LEU A 55 -12.66 -14.45 0.44
CA LEU A 55 -11.60 -14.18 -0.53
C LEU A 55 -10.95 -15.49 -0.96
N ASP A 56 -10.24 -15.45 -2.07
CA ASP A 56 -9.36 -16.51 -2.54
C ASP A 56 -7.91 -16.03 -2.42
N VAL A 57 -7.04 -16.82 -1.80
CA VAL A 57 -5.61 -16.53 -1.67
C VAL A 57 -4.82 -17.33 -2.67
N TYR A 58 -3.86 -16.70 -3.32
CA TYR A 58 -2.94 -17.32 -4.28
C TYR A 58 -1.51 -17.14 -3.77
N GLU A 59 -0.78 -18.24 -3.62
CA GLU A 59 0.58 -18.27 -3.12
C GLU A 59 1.50 -19.00 -4.10
N PRO A 60 2.78 -18.58 -4.21
CA PRO A 60 3.75 -19.34 -5.00
C PRO A 60 3.91 -20.74 -4.42
N ALA A 61 3.68 -21.78 -5.21
CA ALA A 61 3.79 -23.16 -4.72
C ALA A 61 5.24 -23.51 -4.35
N GLY A 62 5.46 -24.01 -3.13
CA GLY A 62 6.77 -24.38 -2.64
C GLY A 62 7.67 -23.21 -2.19
N ASP A 63 7.16 -21.99 -2.15
CA ASP A 63 7.92 -20.83 -1.67
C ASP A 63 8.06 -20.84 -0.14
N THR A 64 9.29 -20.68 0.33
CA THR A 64 9.65 -20.67 1.76
C THR A 64 9.85 -19.27 2.34
N ALA A 65 9.73 -18.21 1.54
CA ALA A 65 9.91 -16.84 2.01
C ALA A 65 8.89 -16.48 3.10
N SER A 66 9.35 -15.77 4.12
CA SER A 66 8.57 -15.44 5.32
C SER A 66 7.95 -14.03 5.33
N MET A 67 8.33 -13.17 4.38
CA MET A 67 7.93 -11.76 4.33
C MET A 67 7.63 -11.37 2.87
N ARG A 68 6.51 -11.88 2.35
CA ARG A 68 6.12 -11.64 0.95
C ARG A 68 5.24 -10.39 0.83
N PRO A 69 5.47 -9.50 -0.14
CA PRO A 69 4.51 -8.44 -0.46
C PRO A 69 3.13 -9.02 -0.78
N LEU A 70 2.09 -8.31 -0.36
CA LEU A 70 0.70 -8.70 -0.59
C LEU A 70 0.03 -7.80 -1.64
N ILE A 71 -0.77 -8.40 -2.52
CA ILE A 71 -1.65 -7.68 -3.45
C ILE A 71 -3.08 -8.14 -3.21
N ILE A 72 -4.00 -7.21 -2.95
CA ILE A 72 -5.42 -7.50 -2.77
C ILE A 72 -6.20 -6.85 -3.91
N LEU A 73 -6.94 -7.64 -4.68
CA LEU A 73 -7.71 -7.17 -5.83
C LEU A 73 -9.21 -7.44 -5.64
N ALA A 74 -10.02 -6.45 -6.01
CA ALA A 74 -11.47 -6.54 -6.01
C ALA A 74 -12.01 -6.64 -7.44
N HIS A 75 -13.04 -7.47 -7.64
CA HIS A 75 -13.67 -7.70 -8.95
C HIS A 75 -14.52 -6.52 -9.44
N GLY A 76 -14.79 -6.47 -10.73
CA GLY A 76 -15.77 -5.55 -11.35
C GLY A 76 -17.22 -5.99 -11.11
N GLY A 77 -18.18 -5.28 -11.77
CA GLY A 77 -19.60 -5.64 -11.73
C GLY A 77 -20.49 -4.57 -11.11
N SER A 78 -20.10 -3.29 -11.19
CA SER A 78 -20.92 -2.11 -10.85
C SER A 78 -21.55 -2.16 -9.46
N PHE A 79 -20.93 -2.84 -8.49
CA PHE A 79 -21.38 -3.04 -7.12
C PHE A 79 -22.69 -3.81 -6.94
N TYR A 80 -23.24 -4.41 -7.98
CA TYR A 80 -24.44 -5.25 -7.89
C TYR A 80 -24.24 -6.67 -8.45
N ALA A 81 -23.12 -6.94 -9.08
CA ALA A 81 -22.77 -8.25 -9.66
C ALA A 81 -21.28 -8.53 -9.52
N GLY A 82 -20.87 -9.73 -9.90
CA GLY A 82 -19.48 -10.17 -9.93
C GLY A 82 -19.12 -11.14 -8.81
N ASP A 83 -17.96 -11.76 -8.97
CA ASP A 83 -17.39 -12.69 -7.99
C ASP A 83 -15.86 -12.72 -8.12
N LYS A 84 -15.18 -12.86 -6.99
CA LYS A 84 -13.72 -12.94 -6.87
C LYS A 84 -13.04 -14.00 -7.75
N ALA A 85 -13.78 -15.05 -8.12
CA ALA A 85 -13.27 -16.17 -8.93
C ALA A 85 -13.62 -16.04 -10.40
N GLN A 86 -14.40 -15.03 -10.81
CA GLN A 86 -14.95 -14.92 -12.17
C GLN A 86 -14.40 -13.73 -12.96
N ASP A 87 -13.87 -12.69 -12.31
CA ASP A 87 -13.26 -11.55 -13.00
C ASP A 87 -11.93 -11.98 -13.64
N PRO A 88 -11.83 -12.02 -15.00
CA PRO A 88 -10.64 -12.57 -15.67
C PRO A 88 -9.38 -11.73 -15.43
N THR A 89 -9.53 -10.40 -15.35
CA THR A 89 -8.42 -9.49 -15.04
C THR A 89 -7.87 -9.74 -13.63
N VAL A 90 -8.75 -9.80 -12.63
CA VAL A 90 -8.36 -10.01 -11.24
C VAL A 90 -7.72 -11.38 -11.03
N VAL A 91 -8.35 -12.46 -11.55
CA VAL A 91 -7.83 -13.83 -11.40
C VAL A 91 -6.48 -13.99 -12.11
N SER A 92 -6.33 -13.41 -13.31
CA SER A 92 -5.07 -13.48 -14.05
C SER A 92 -3.94 -12.71 -13.37
N LEU A 93 -4.20 -11.50 -12.90
CA LEU A 93 -3.21 -10.74 -12.13
C LEU A 93 -2.84 -11.47 -10.84
N CYS A 94 -3.80 -11.95 -10.04
CA CYS A 94 -3.52 -12.74 -8.85
C CYS A 94 -2.61 -13.93 -9.14
N THR A 95 -2.91 -14.69 -10.19
CA THR A 95 -2.12 -15.86 -10.59
C THR A 95 -0.71 -15.48 -11.04
N ASN A 96 -0.59 -14.46 -11.90
CA ASN A 96 0.70 -14.04 -12.45
C ASN A 96 1.62 -13.44 -11.38
N PHE A 97 1.07 -12.64 -10.47
CA PHE A 97 1.86 -12.05 -9.39
C PHE A 97 2.23 -13.09 -8.32
N ALA A 98 1.38 -14.07 -8.04
CA ALA A 98 1.78 -15.21 -7.22
C ALA A 98 2.97 -15.96 -7.85
N LYS A 99 2.97 -16.21 -9.16
CA LYS A 99 4.13 -16.82 -9.85
C LYS A 99 5.40 -15.96 -9.78
N ARG A 100 5.29 -14.66 -9.50
CA ARG A 100 6.42 -13.73 -9.29
C ARG A 100 6.91 -13.70 -7.83
N GLY A 101 6.23 -14.37 -6.90
CA GLY A 101 6.64 -14.46 -5.50
C GLY A 101 5.86 -13.58 -4.54
N TYR A 102 4.79 -12.92 -4.99
CA TYR A 102 3.84 -12.23 -4.12
C TYR A 102 2.86 -13.22 -3.48
N VAL A 103 2.26 -12.84 -2.37
CA VAL A 103 0.95 -13.36 -1.97
C VAL A 103 -0.10 -12.47 -2.61
N THR A 104 -1.14 -13.06 -3.21
CA THR A 104 -2.22 -12.27 -3.79
C THR A 104 -3.57 -12.76 -3.32
N ALA A 105 -4.55 -11.89 -3.26
CA ALA A 105 -5.91 -12.24 -2.90
C ALA A 105 -6.92 -11.56 -3.80
N SER A 106 -7.94 -12.30 -4.23
CA SER A 106 -9.14 -11.74 -4.84
C SER A 106 -10.28 -11.76 -3.84
N ILE A 107 -10.99 -10.64 -3.67
CA ILE A 107 -12.02 -10.49 -2.63
C ILE A 107 -13.41 -10.38 -3.22
N ASN A 108 -14.41 -10.97 -2.52
CA ASN A 108 -15.80 -10.57 -2.62
C ASN A 108 -16.08 -9.45 -1.60
N TYR A 109 -16.95 -8.55 -1.96
CA TYR A 109 -17.45 -7.47 -1.12
C TYR A 109 -18.97 -7.43 -1.23
N ARG A 110 -19.68 -6.75 -0.32
CA ARG A 110 -21.14 -6.68 -0.34
C ARG A 110 -21.62 -5.99 -1.60
N LEU A 111 -22.59 -6.61 -2.25
CA LEU A 111 -23.25 -6.12 -3.44
C LEU A 111 -24.61 -5.55 -3.10
N GLY A 112 -25.06 -4.59 -3.89
CA GLY A 112 -26.38 -4.00 -3.83
C GLY A 112 -27.37 -4.64 -4.78
N ASP A 113 -28.60 -4.15 -4.74
CA ASP A 113 -29.63 -4.45 -5.73
C ASP A 113 -29.45 -3.60 -6.98
N ALA A 114 -29.47 -4.22 -8.16
CA ALA A 114 -29.23 -3.55 -9.43
C ALA A 114 -30.20 -2.39 -9.70
N ILE A 115 -31.49 -2.59 -9.46
CA ILE A 115 -32.52 -1.57 -9.74
C ILE A 115 -32.29 -0.35 -8.83
N SER A 116 -32.10 -0.60 -7.53
CA SER A 116 -31.84 0.46 -6.55
C SER A 116 -30.55 1.25 -6.84
N MET A 117 -29.50 0.59 -7.35
CA MET A 117 -28.26 1.26 -7.79
C MET A 117 -28.49 2.27 -8.92
N TYR A 118 -29.45 2.02 -9.81
CA TYR A 118 -29.80 2.94 -10.90
C TYR A 118 -30.77 4.05 -10.49
N LEU A 119 -31.71 3.75 -9.59
CA LEU A 119 -32.83 4.65 -9.29
C LEU A 119 -32.58 5.54 -8.07
N ASP A 120 -31.71 5.13 -7.14
CA ASP A 120 -31.44 5.82 -5.87
C ASP A 120 -29.95 6.08 -5.68
N SER A 121 -29.54 7.33 -5.84
CA SER A 121 -28.16 7.74 -5.63
C SER A 121 -27.68 7.58 -4.18
N GLY A 122 -28.58 7.74 -3.19
CA GLY A 122 -28.26 7.50 -1.77
C GLY A 122 -27.99 6.03 -1.50
N TYR A 123 -28.79 5.13 -2.09
CA TYR A 123 -28.56 3.70 -2.04
C TYR A 123 -27.24 3.32 -2.71
N ALA A 124 -26.95 3.89 -3.89
CA ALA A 124 -25.69 3.64 -4.60
C ALA A 124 -24.48 4.05 -3.75
N VAL A 125 -24.50 5.26 -3.18
CA VAL A 125 -23.44 5.74 -2.28
C VAL A 125 -23.27 4.82 -1.08
N THR A 126 -24.38 4.46 -0.41
CA THR A 126 -24.33 3.56 0.77
C THR A 126 -23.78 2.18 0.41
N THR A 127 -24.11 1.65 -0.75
CA THR A 127 -23.60 0.36 -1.25
C THR A 127 -22.08 0.42 -1.48
N VAL A 128 -21.60 1.48 -2.14
CA VAL A 128 -20.17 1.71 -2.32
C VAL A 128 -19.45 1.81 -0.97
N LEU A 129 -19.97 2.57 -0.01
CA LEU A 129 -19.38 2.68 1.33
C LEU A 129 -19.30 1.34 2.07
N LYS A 130 -20.30 0.49 1.95
CA LYS A 130 -20.25 -0.88 2.49
C LYS A 130 -19.13 -1.69 1.83
N ALA A 131 -18.99 -1.60 0.51
CA ALA A 131 -17.92 -2.28 -0.22
C ALA A 131 -16.52 -1.73 0.18
N LEU A 132 -16.36 -0.42 0.38
CA LEU A 132 -15.13 0.19 0.90
C LEU A 132 -14.75 -0.38 2.28
N SER A 133 -15.72 -0.45 3.19
CA SER A 133 -15.55 -1.04 4.52
C SER A 133 -15.08 -2.50 4.43
N ASP A 134 -15.63 -3.27 3.48
CA ASP A 134 -15.24 -4.66 3.24
C ASP A 134 -13.80 -4.76 2.71
N GLY A 135 -13.44 -3.91 1.75
CA GLY A 135 -12.07 -3.83 1.21
C GLY A 135 -11.03 -3.49 2.29
N LYS A 136 -11.33 -2.51 3.15
CA LYS A 136 -10.49 -2.16 4.30
C LYS A 136 -10.37 -3.32 5.29
N SER A 137 -11.48 -4.03 5.55
CA SER A 137 -11.48 -5.22 6.42
C SER A 137 -10.62 -6.35 5.85
N ALA A 138 -10.57 -6.54 4.53
CA ALA A 138 -9.67 -7.52 3.91
C ALA A 138 -8.18 -7.17 4.14
N ILE A 139 -7.81 -5.89 4.08
CA ILE A 139 -6.45 -5.44 4.40
C ILE A 139 -6.13 -5.75 5.87
N ARG A 140 -7.05 -5.39 6.79
CA ARG A 140 -6.90 -5.65 8.22
C ARG A 140 -6.82 -7.14 8.55
N PHE A 141 -7.56 -7.99 7.82
CA PHE A 141 -7.50 -9.45 7.97
C PHE A 141 -6.10 -9.99 7.78
N PHE A 142 -5.41 -9.59 6.71
CA PHE A 142 -4.04 -10.05 6.46
C PHE A 142 -3.04 -9.48 7.46
N ARG A 143 -3.23 -8.25 7.94
CA ARG A 143 -2.38 -7.69 9.02
C ARG A 143 -2.58 -8.40 10.34
N LYS A 144 -3.84 -8.77 10.66
CA LYS A 144 -4.17 -9.59 11.83
C LYS A 144 -3.51 -10.96 11.72
N ASP A 145 -3.63 -11.63 10.56
CA ASP A 145 -2.96 -12.92 10.34
C ASP A 145 -1.45 -12.80 10.55
N ALA A 146 -0.80 -11.81 9.96
CA ALA A 146 0.65 -11.59 10.10
C ALA A 146 1.08 -11.32 11.56
N ALA A 147 0.22 -10.70 12.36
CA ALA A 147 0.49 -10.42 13.77
C ALA A 147 0.14 -11.59 14.72
N THR A 148 -0.57 -12.60 14.25
CA THR A 148 -1.07 -13.70 15.07
C THR A 148 -0.60 -15.07 14.55
N THR A 149 -1.34 -15.67 13.63
CA THR A 149 -1.07 -17.01 13.08
C THR A 149 0.02 -17.02 12.01
N ASN A 150 0.20 -15.90 11.32
CA ASN A 150 1.14 -15.70 10.23
C ASN A 150 1.06 -16.80 9.14
N THR A 151 -0.17 -17.21 8.84
CA THR A 151 -0.47 -18.30 7.91
C THR A 151 0.04 -18.00 6.52
N TYR A 152 -0.18 -16.76 6.05
CA TYR A 152 0.15 -16.34 4.69
C TYR A 152 1.55 -15.75 4.56
N LYS A 153 2.30 -15.60 5.65
CA LYS A 153 3.69 -15.11 5.68
C LYS A 153 3.88 -13.83 4.85
N ILE A 154 2.93 -12.90 4.96
CA ILE A 154 2.99 -11.62 4.25
C ILE A 154 3.88 -10.62 4.98
N ASN A 155 4.41 -9.66 4.24
CA ASN A 155 4.99 -8.45 4.83
C ASN A 155 3.86 -7.43 5.11
N PRO A 156 3.48 -7.18 6.37
CA PRO A 156 2.38 -6.27 6.70
C PRO A 156 2.66 -4.81 6.33
N ASN A 157 3.91 -4.48 5.99
CA ASN A 157 4.32 -3.14 5.58
C ASN A 157 4.33 -2.95 4.06
N ILE A 158 4.16 -4.01 3.26
CA ILE A 158 4.14 -3.95 1.81
C ILE A 158 2.85 -4.59 1.31
N ILE A 159 1.78 -3.79 1.27
CA ILE A 159 0.46 -4.19 0.81
C ILE A 159 0.03 -3.25 -0.31
N PHE A 160 -0.32 -3.82 -1.45
CA PHE A 160 -0.89 -3.13 -2.59
C PHE A 160 -2.34 -3.53 -2.76
N VAL A 161 -3.17 -2.59 -3.19
CA VAL A 161 -4.58 -2.86 -3.45
C VAL A 161 -4.98 -2.40 -4.82
N GLY A 162 -6.08 -2.91 -5.32
CA GLY A 162 -6.61 -2.48 -6.59
C GLY A 162 -7.78 -3.31 -7.04
N GLY A 163 -8.10 -3.24 -8.31
CA GLY A 163 -9.20 -4.00 -8.87
C GLY A 163 -9.51 -3.62 -10.29
N ASN A 164 -10.58 -4.22 -10.78
CA ASN A 164 -11.13 -3.99 -12.10
C ASN A 164 -12.46 -3.24 -11.99
N SER A 165 -12.68 -2.15 -12.76
CA SER A 165 -13.95 -1.43 -12.79
C SER A 165 -14.42 -1.02 -11.38
N ALA A 166 -15.56 -1.50 -10.90
CA ALA A 166 -16.09 -1.26 -9.55
C ALA A 166 -15.08 -1.58 -8.45
N GLY A 167 -14.28 -2.64 -8.59
CA GLY A 167 -13.22 -2.98 -7.63
C GLY A 167 -12.10 -1.95 -7.58
N ALA A 168 -11.77 -1.34 -8.72
CA ALA A 168 -10.84 -0.22 -8.77
C ALA A 168 -11.44 1.05 -8.15
N VAL A 169 -12.72 1.35 -8.41
CA VAL A 169 -13.47 2.44 -7.76
C VAL A 169 -13.46 2.26 -6.23
N LEU A 170 -13.70 1.04 -5.74
CA LEU A 170 -13.67 0.71 -4.31
C LEU A 170 -12.33 1.13 -3.70
N TYR A 171 -11.21 0.61 -4.21
CA TYR A 171 -9.92 0.88 -3.60
C TYR A 171 -9.42 2.29 -3.85
N MET A 172 -9.77 2.94 -4.97
CA MET A 172 -9.43 4.34 -5.21
C MET A 172 -10.05 5.25 -4.14
N HIS A 173 -11.35 5.08 -3.82
CA HIS A 173 -11.98 5.83 -2.73
C HIS A 173 -11.41 5.45 -1.36
N SER A 174 -11.07 4.18 -1.14
CA SER A 174 -10.51 3.72 0.14
C SER A 174 -9.18 4.37 0.50
N ILE A 175 -8.40 4.81 -0.48
CA ILE A 175 -7.02 5.29 -0.28
C ILE A 175 -6.82 6.78 -0.57
N TYR A 176 -7.66 7.41 -1.39
CA TYR A 176 -7.53 8.83 -1.71
C TYR A 176 -8.45 9.72 -0.89
N VAL A 177 -9.54 9.17 -0.34
CA VAL A 177 -10.35 9.90 0.65
C VAL A 177 -9.72 9.66 2.01
N ASP A 178 -8.92 10.59 2.51
CA ASP A 178 -8.13 10.41 3.72
C ASP A 178 -8.67 11.18 4.93
N SER A 179 -9.67 12.05 4.73
CA SER A 179 -10.26 12.88 5.77
C SER A 179 -11.77 13.06 5.60
N LEU A 180 -12.52 13.01 6.70
CA LEU A 180 -13.95 13.35 6.69
C LEU A 180 -14.20 14.82 6.36
N GLY A 181 -13.25 15.71 6.67
CA GLY A 181 -13.37 17.14 6.41
C GLY A 181 -13.43 17.51 4.93
N GLU A 182 -12.98 16.64 4.05
CA GLU A 182 -13.05 16.80 2.59
C GLU A 182 -14.43 16.49 2.01
N LEU A 183 -15.30 15.88 2.80
CA LEU A 183 -16.61 15.38 2.37
C LEU A 183 -17.73 16.35 2.72
N THR A 184 -18.80 16.34 1.93
CA THR A 184 -20.02 17.09 2.25
C THR A 184 -20.63 16.58 3.56
N PRO A 185 -21.38 17.43 4.32
CA PRO A 185 -22.05 17.00 5.56
C PRO A 185 -22.96 15.79 5.37
N TYR A 186 -23.58 15.66 4.21
CA TYR A 186 -24.39 14.50 3.85
C TYR A 186 -23.56 13.20 3.81
N LEU A 187 -22.42 13.21 3.13
CA LEU A 187 -21.53 12.05 3.06
C LEU A 187 -20.92 11.73 4.42
N GLN A 188 -20.51 12.73 5.19
CA GLN A 188 -20.03 12.54 6.56
C GLN A 188 -21.07 11.80 7.43
N THR A 189 -22.34 12.20 7.30
CA THR A 189 -23.44 11.56 8.03
C THR A 189 -23.59 10.08 7.65
N ILE A 190 -23.60 9.77 6.36
CA ILE A 190 -23.73 8.38 5.89
C ILE A 190 -22.50 7.54 6.30
N ILE A 191 -21.30 8.09 6.20
CA ILE A 191 -20.08 7.38 6.63
C ILE A 191 -20.13 7.07 8.12
N ASN A 192 -20.50 8.04 8.96
CA ASN A 192 -20.62 7.83 10.40
C ASN A 192 -21.68 6.77 10.75
N GLN A 193 -22.81 6.73 10.04
CA GLN A 193 -23.83 5.71 10.20
C GLN A 193 -23.37 4.30 9.78
N ASN A 194 -22.33 4.20 8.95
CA ASN A 194 -21.77 2.94 8.46
C ASN A 194 -20.42 2.56 9.12
N GLY A 195 -20.15 3.06 10.33
CA GLY A 195 -18.97 2.69 11.12
C GLY A 195 -17.78 3.63 10.98
N GLY A 196 -18.01 4.86 10.49
CA GLY A 196 -16.97 5.85 10.33
C GLY A 196 -16.07 5.58 9.14
N PHE A 197 -14.90 6.22 9.14
CA PHE A 197 -13.97 6.17 8.01
C PHE A 197 -13.38 4.78 7.75
N GLU A 198 -13.16 4.00 8.80
CA GLU A 198 -12.67 2.61 8.70
C GLU A 198 -13.77 1.59 8.42
N GLY A 199 -15.02 1.99 8.56
CA GLY A 199 -16.19 1.12 8.40
C GLY A 199 -16.36 0.13 9.54
N ASN A 200 -17.35 -0.76 9.41
CA ASN A 200 -17.76 -1.71 10.44
C ASN A 200 -17.71 -3.19 9.97
N SER A 201 -16.88 -3.48 9.00
CA SER A 201 -16.75 -4.84 8.44
C SER A 201 -15.77 -5.74 9.21
N GLY A 202 -15.35 -5.33 10.40
CA GLY A 202 -14.53 -6.13 11.32
C GLY A 202 -13.03 -6.09 11.08
N ASN A 203 -12.32 -6.96 11.80
CA ASN A 203 -10.86 -6.97 11.94
C ASN A 203 -10.31 -5.66 12.51
N ASP A 204 -11.05 -5.05 13.45
CA ASP A 204 -10.69 -3.79 14.09
C ASP A 204 -9.38 -3.90 14.88
N GLY A 205 -8.70 -2.77 15.12
CA GLY A 205 -7.42 -2.72 15.81
C GLY A 205 -6.20 -2.94 14.92
N TYR A 206 -6.38 -3.22 13.64
CA TYR A 206 -5.31 -3.30 12.64
C TYR A 206 -5.47 -2.18 11.60
N SER A 207 -4.35 -1.68 11.07
CA SER A 207 -4.37 -0.60 10.08
C SER A 207 -4.89 -1.08 8.71
N SER A 208 -5.62 -0.23 7.99
CA SER A 208 -6.01 -0.43 6.59
C SER A 208 -5.08 0.30 5.59
N GLU A 209 -3.98 0.88 6.05
CA GLU A 209 -2.99 1.58 5.22
C GLU A 209 -2.37 0.67 4.14
N VAL A 210 -2.08 1.25 2.98
CA VAL A 210 -1.46 0.54 1.85
C VAL A 210 -0.40 1.40 1.16
N GLN A 211 0.42 0.79 0.30
CA GLN A 211 1.55 1.47 -0.32
C GLN A 211 1.27 1.96 -1.75
N ALA A 212 0.38 1.32 -2.49
CA ALA A 212 0.03 1.75 -3.85
C ALA A 212 -1.30 1.17 -4.33
N LEU A 213 -1.83 1.79 -5.40
CA LEU A 213 -3.05 1.42 -6.10
C LEU A 213 -2.75 0.77 -7.45
N ILE A 214 -3.48 -0.29 -7.79
CA ILE A 214 -3.60 -0.86 -9.15
C ILE A 214 -5.00 -0.53 -9.66
N ASN A 215 -5.09 0.46 -10.55
CA ASN A 215 -6.35 0.98 -11.04
C ASN A 215 -6.61 0.49 -12.47
N CYS A 216 -7.48 -0.51 -12.61
CA CYS A 216 -7.93 -1.01 -13.91
C CYS A 216 -9.35 -0.47 -14.21
N ALA A 217 -9.45 0.60 -15.00
CA ALA A 217 -10.69 1.26 -15.41
C ALA A 217 -11.59 1.72 -14.23
N GLY A 218 -10.98 2.22 -13.16
CA GLY A 218 -11.68 2.83 -12.04
C GLY A 218 -11.76 4.35 -12.16
N GLY A 219 -12.54 4.96 -11.26
CA GLY A 219 -12.71 6.40 -11.14
C GLY A 219 -13.07 6.80 -9.72
N ILE A 220 -13.05 8.10 -9.45
CA ILE A 220 -13.39 8.68 -8.16
C ILE A 220 -14.49 9.75 -8.33
N ASN A 221 -15.35 9.92 -7.33
CA ASN A 221 -16.47 10.88 -7.46
C ASN A 221 -16.03 12.35 -7.37
N VAL A 222 -14.98 12.64 -6.62
CA VAL A 222 -14.38 13.97 -6.46
C VAL A 222 -12.89 13.85 -6.79
N PRO A 223 -12.45 14.33 -7.97
CA PRO A 223 -11.05 14.18 -8.38
C PRO A 223 -10.07 14.91 -7.46
N GLU A 224 -10.52 15.98 -6.77
CA GLU A 224 -9.73 16.77 -5.82
C GLU A 224 -9.29 16.00 -4.56
N PHE A 225 -9.79 14.77 -4.32
CA PHE A 225 -9.22 13.87 -3.33
C PHE A 225 -7.81 13.39 -3.70
N VAL A 226 -7.43 13.52 -4.98
CA VAL A 226 -6.02 13.37 -5.38
C VAL A 226 -5.28 14.64 -4.98
N GLY A 227 -4.39 14.53 -4.00
CA GLY A 227 -3.64 15.61 -3.39
C GLY A 227 -2.15 15.28 -3.22
N PRO A 228 -1.41 16.17 -2.53
CA PRO A 228 0.06 16.04 -2.38
C PRO A 228 0.52 14.78 -1.64
N ASN A 229 -0.37 14.15 -0.85
CA ASN A 229 -0.07 12.94 -0.11
C ASN A 229 -0.65 11.66 -0.74
N SER A 230 -1.17 11.76 -1.97
CA SER A 230 -1.76 10.63 -2.68
C SER A 230 -0.77 9.48 -2.85
N LYS A 231 -1.26 8.27 -2.62
CA LYS A 231 -0.46 7.06 -2.75
C LYS A 231 -0.04 6.84 -4.21
N PRO A 232 1.12 6.22 -4.44
CA PRO A 232 1.54 5.79 -5.78
C PRO A 232 0.48 4.95 -6.49
N SER A 233 0.39 5.06 -7.83
CA SER A 233 -0.60 4.29 -8.58
C SER A 233 -0.12 3.87 -9.97
N VAL A 234 -0.60 2.70 -10.43
CA VAL A 234 -0.55 2.31 -11.84
C VAL A 234 -1.97 2.25 -12.38
N ASN A 235 -2.21 2.94 -13.49
CA ASN A 235 -3.53 3.25 -13.99
C ASN A 235 -3.70 2.81 -15.44
N PHE A 236 -4.83 2.19 -15.75
CA PHE A 236 -5.20 1.71 -17.07
C PHE A 236 -6.61 2.17 -17.42
N HIS A 237 -6.80 2.80 -18.61
CA HIS A 237 -8.13 3.30 -18.99
C HIS A 237 -8.30 3.36 -20.51
N GLY A 238 -9.48 2.97 -21.00
CA GLY A 238 -9.89 3.23 -22.37
C GLY A 238 -10.38 4.66 -22.54
N THR A 239 -9.92 5.38 -23.57
CA THR A 239 -10.29 6.80 -23.72
C THR A 239 -11.72 7.05 -24.18
N ALA A 240 -12.42 6.00 -24.67
CA ALA A 240 -13.85 6.05 -25.01
C ALA A 240 -14.72 5.28 -23.99
N ASP A 241 -14.24 5.11 -22.75
CA ASP A 241 -14.98 4.44 -21.70
C ASP A 241 -16.17 5.29 -21.23
N ASN A 242 -17.38 4.73 -21.38
CA ASN A 242 -18.63 5.32 -20.91
C ASN A 242 -19.24 4.54 -19.72
N THR A 243 -18.63 3.43 -19.33
CA THR A 243 -19.04 2.65 -18.14
C THR A 243 -18.48 3.28 -16.88
N VAL A 244 -17.16 3.49 -16.84
CA VAL A 244 -16.50 4.41 -15.90
C VAL A 244 -15.90 5.51 -16.78
N PRO A 245 -16.52 6.72 -16.83
CA PRO A 245 -16.12 7.75 -17.77
C PRO A 245 -14.63 8.10 -17.67
N TYR A 246 -13.94 8.18 -18.83
CA TYR A 246 -12.54 8.59 -18.88
C TYR A 246 -12.31 10.00 -18.32
N GLN A 247 -13.21 10.93 -18.65
CA GLN A 247 -13.31 12.24 -18.01
C GLN A 247 -14.31 12.18 -16.84
N CYS A 248 -14.84 13.31 -16.41
CA CYS A 248 -15.85 13.34 -15.36
C CYS A 248 -17.27 13.33 -15.96
N ASP A 249 -18.02 12.27 -15.70
CA ASP A 249 -19.41 12.14 -16.15
C ASP A 249 -20.17 11.14 -15.27
N TYR A 250 -21.43 10.89 -15.60
CA TYR A 250 -22.25 9.86 -14.96
C TYR A 250 -21.96 8.48 -15.58
N PRO A 251 -21.68 7.44 -14.77
CA PRO A 251 -21.34 6.10 -15.26
C PRO A 251 -22.49 5.43 -16.02
N LEU A 252 -22.14 4.39 -16.79
CA LEU A 252 -23.06 3.54 -17.53
C LEU A 252 -23.99 4.36 -18.48
N ASN A 253 -23.41 5.30 -19.24
CA ASN A 253 -24.14 6.21 -20.10
C ASN A 253 -25.21 7.01 -19.33
N ALA A 254 -24.85 7.53 -18.17
CA ALA A 254 -25.70 8.29 -17.27
C ALA A 254 -26.87 7.48 -16.62
N ALA A 255 -26.79 6.16 -16.59
CA ALA A 255 -27.76 5.33 -15.88
C ALA A 255 -27.64 5.48 -14.36
N VAL A 256 -26.42 5.57 -13.82
CA VAL A 256 -26.16 5.79 -12.38
C VAL A 256 -25.95 7.29 -12.13
N LYS A 257 -26.71 7.86 -11.19
CA LYS A 257 -26.72 9.30 -10.90
C LYS A 257 -25.69 9.74 -9.84
N VAL A 258 -24.56 9.03 -9.77
CA VAL A 258 -23.39 9.40 -8.97
C VAL A 258 -22.25 9.64 -9.95
N ARG A 259 -21.75 10.87 -10.03
CA ARG A 259 -20.67 11.25 -10.94
C ARG A 259 -19.38 10.51 -10.61
N LEU A 260 -18.65 10.07 -11.63
CA LEU A 260 -17.30 9.53 -11.52
C LEU A 260 -16.36 10.28 -12.48
N CYS A 261 -15.12 10.42 -12.05
CA CYS A 261 -14.02 10.99 -12.81
C CYS A 261 -12.95 9.93 -12.98
N GLY A 262 -12.70 9.54 -14.22
CA GLY A 262 -11.68 8.55 -14.56
C GLY A 262 -10.31 9.17 -14.81
N LEU A 263 -9.43 8.40 -15.43
CA LEU A 263 -8.00 8.74 -15.54
C LEU A 263 -7.75 10.05 -16.27
N GLY A 264 -8.58 10.44 -17.25
CA GLY A 264 -8.42 11.71 -17.97
C GLY A 264 -8.56 12.95 -17.09
N ALA A 265 -9.39 12.87 -16.05
CA ALA A 265 -9.54 13.93 -15.06
C ALA A 265 -8.47 13.87 -13.95
N LEU A 266 -7.93 12.68 -13.66
CA LEU A 266 -6.96 12.47 -12.57
C LEU A 266 -5.52 12.73 -13.00
N GLU A 267 -5.18 12.49 -14.26
CA GLU A 267 -3.84 12.65 -14.80
C GLU A 267 -3.24 14.04 -14.56
N PRO A 268 -3.96 15.17 -14.81
CA PRO A 268 -3.43 16.49 -14.49
C PRO A 268 -3.13 16.70 -13.01
N LEU A 269 -3.92 16.09 -12.11
CA LEU A 269 -3.73 16.20 -10.67
C LEU A 269 -2.51 15.39 -10.20
N TYR A 270 -2.33 14.17 -10.72
CA TYR A 270 -1.12 13.39 -10.46
C TYR A 270 0.15 14.15 -10.87
N GLN A 271 0.12 14.81 -12.03
CA GLN A 271 1.23 15.65 -12.51
C GLN A 271 1.43 16.89 -11.63
N GLN A 272 0.35 17.59 -11.28
CA GLN A 272 0.38 18.79 -10.44
C GLN A 272 1.01 18.51 -9.08
N PHE A 273 0.68 17.40 -8.44
CA PHE A 273 1.16 17.05 -7.11
C PHE A 273 2.43 16.19 -7.11
N GLY A 274 2.95 15.84 -8.30
CA GLY A 274 4.13 14.99 -8.42
C GLY A 274 3.91 13.58 -7.85
N THR A 275 2.67 13.09 -7.88
CA THR A 275 2.34 11.74 -7.42
C THR A 275 3.11 10.71 -8.24
N ASN A 276 3.78 9.77 -7.59
CA ASN A 276 4.43 8.67 -8.29
C ASN A 276 3.37 7.79 -8.98
N HIS A 277 3.21 7.93 -10.28
CA HIS A 277 2.20 7.21 -11.03
C HIS A 277 2.70 6.76 -12.40
N VAL A 278 2.06 5.73 -12.93
CA VAL A 278 2.19 5.27 -14.31
C VAL A 278 0.81 5.16 -14.91
N SER A 279 0.59 5.77 -16.06
CA SER A 279 -0.68 5.76 -16.77
C SER A 279 -0.56 5.11 -18.14
N VAL A 280 -1.42 4.15 -18.44
CA VAL A 280 -1.53 3.49 -19.76
C VAL A 280 -2.92 3.75 -20.31
N LEU A 281 -2.96 4.49 -21.41
CA LEU A 281 -4.19 4.76 -22.14
C LEU A 281 -4.37 3.76 -23.29
N PHE A 282 -5.62 3.40 -23.57
CA PHE A 282 -6.03 2.62 -24.72
C PHE A 282 -6.90 3.53 -25.62
N PRO A 283 -6.29 4.23 -26.59
CA PRO A 283 -6.97 5.23 -27.39
C PRO A 283 -8.13 4.64 -28.22
N GLY A 284 -9.32 5.25 -28.12
CA GLY A 284 -10.52 4.84 -28.80
C GLY A 284 -11.20 3.58 -28.24
N ASP A 285 -10.61 2.95 -27.25
CA ASP A 285 -11.20 1.77 -26.61
C ASP A 285 -12.20 2.17 -25.50
N GLY A 286 -13.19 1.31 -25.30
CA GLY A 286 -14.19 1.41 -24.23
C GLY A 286 -13.70 0.83 -22.90
N HIS A 287 -14.65 0.32 -22.11
CA HIS A 287 -14.43 -0.21 -20.78
C HIS A 287 -13.65 -1.53 -20.80
N VAL A 288 -12.64 -1.65 -19.92
CA VAL A 288 -11.78 -2.85 -19.72
C VAL A 288 -11.30 -3.52 -21.03
N PRO A 289 -10.64 -2.78 -21.93
CA PRO A 289 -10.33 -3.28 -23.29
C PRO A 289 -9.30 -4.41 -23.32
N TRP A 290 -8.71 -4.76 -22.19
CA TRP A 290 -7.81 -5.89 -22.01
C TRP A 290 -8.54 -7.21 -21.76
N ASP A 291 -9.83 -7.19 -21.36
CA ASP A 291 -10.63 -8.39 -21.27
C ASP A 291 -10.87 -8.96 -22.68
N GLY A 292 -10.49 -10.20 -22.90
CA GLY A 292 -10.54 -10.84 -24.23
C GLY A 292 -9.43 -10.43 -25.21
N SER A 293 -8.46 -9.58 -24.79
CA SER A 293 -7.33 -9.15 -25.61
C SER A 293 -5.98 -9.47 -24.96
N ALA A 294 -5.35 -10.57 -25.33
CA ALA A 294 -4.06 -10.98 -24.77
C ALA A 294 -2.96 -9.90 -24.89
N PRO A 295 -2.80 -9.17 -26.02
CA PRO A 295 -1.79 -8.10 -26.08
C PRO A 295 -2.07 -6.95 -25.11
N LYS A 296 -3.34 -6.53 -24.95
CA LYS A 296 -3.71 -5.46 -24.04
C LYS A 296 -3.56 -5.91 -22.58
N PHE A 297 -3.96 -7.14 -22.26
CA PHE A 297 -3.74 -7.69 -20.93
C PHE A 297 -2.25 -7.82 -20.59
N THR A 298 -1.41 -8.26 -21.55
CA THR A 298 0.06 -8.28 -21.37
C THR A 298 0.59 -6.89 -21.00
N LYS A 299 0.07 -5.84 -21.63
CA LYS A 299 0.44 -4.46 -21.29
C LYS A 299 0.05 -4.09 -19.86
N VAL A 300 -1.15 -4.48 -19.41
CA VAL A 300 -1.60 -4.30 -18.01
C VAL A 300 -0.68 -5.06 -17.05
N ASP A 301 -0.46 -6.35 -17.28
CA ASP A 301 0.34 -7.23 -16.42
C ASP A 301 1.79 -6.75 -16.30
N THR A 302 2.44 -6.46 -17.43
CA THR A 302 3.86 -6.06 -17.44
C THR A 302 4.09 -4.67 -16.88
N THR A 303 3.20 -3.71 -17.14
CA THR A 303 3.32 -2.37 -16.57
C THR A 303 3.08 -2.40 -15.06
N THR A 304 2.09 -3.15 -14.59
CA THR A 304 1.85 -3.35 -13.15
C THR A 304 3.07 -4.01 -12.49
N ARG A 305 3.66 -5.04 -13.14
CA ARG A 305 4.88 -5.69 -12.66
C ARG A 305 6.03 -4.70 -12.47
N ASP A 306 6.33 -3.92 -13.50
CA ASP A 306 7.48 -3.01 -13.46
C ASP A 306 7.28 -1.90 -12.42
N PHE A 307 6.05 -1.40 -12.30
CA PHE A 307 5.68 -0.42 -11.29
C PHE A 307 5.83 -0.99 -9.86
N LEU A 308 5.22 -2.13 -9.56
CA LEU A 308 5.31 -2.73 -8.23
C LEU A 308 6.74 -3.21 -7.90
N TYR A 309 7.46 -3.75 -8.88
CA TYR A 309 8.86 -4.11 -8.71
C TYR A 309 9.71 -2.92 -8.26
N SER A 310 9.50 -1.75 -8.86
CA SER A 310 10.19 -0.53 -8.45
C SER A 310 9.90 -0.15 -6.99
N LEU A 311 8.65 -0.32 -6.52
CA LEU A 311 8.27 -0.02 -5.15
C LEU A 311 8.80 -1.04 -4.14
N VAL A 312 8.76 -2.33 -4.47
CA VAL A 312 9.24 -3.41 -3.59
C VAL A 312 10.77 -3.38 -3.49
N CYS A 313 11.47 -3.17 -4.60
CA CYS A 313 12.92 -3.32 -4.67
C CYS A 313 13.67 -2.01 -4.39
N SER A 314 13.07 -0.84 -4.59
CA SER A 314 13.66 0.43 -4.15
C SER A 314 13.65 0.60 -2.64
N GLN A 315 12.70 -0.06 -1.94
CA GLN A 315 12.67 -0.07 -0.47
C GLN A 315 13.88 -0.82 0.15
N ALA A 316 14.53 -1.69 -0.63
CA ALA A 316 15.76 -2.37 -0.19
C ALA A 316 16.98 -1.43 -0.11
N THR A 317 16.90 -0.23 -0.70
CA THR A 317 17.93 0.82 -0.64
C THR A 317 17.55 2.02 0.22
N SER A 318 16.31 2.11 0.68
CA SER A 318 15.87 3.16 1.61
C SER A 318 16.00 2.68 3.04
N ILE A 319 16.64 3.51 3.88
CA ILE A 319 16.66 3.42 5.33
C ILE A 319 15.28 2.96 5.85
N ALA A 320 15.30 1.93 6.70
CA ALA A 320 14.12 1.34 7.31
C ALA A 320 13.00 2.34 7.62
N ASN A 321 11.80 2.01 7.19
CA ASN A 321 10.53 2.72 7.34
C ASN A 321 10.54 3.87 8.35
N ILE A 322 10.18 5.07 7.85
CA ILE A 322 9.70 6.15 8.72
C ILE A 322 8.31 5.72 9.22
N THR A 323 8.28 4.82 10.20
CA THR A 323 7.06 4.55 10.95
C THR A 323 6.82 5.76 11.82
N SER A 324 5.71 6.46 11.62
CA SER A 324 5.23 7.45 12.55
C SER A 324 4.75 6.70 13.80
N ASP A 325 5.64 6.50 14.78
CA ASP A 325 5.20 6.08 16.10
C ASP A 325 4.62 7.31 16.79
N ALA A 326 3.32 7.28 17.09
CA ALA A 326 2.63 8.34 17.82
C ALA A 326 3.23 8.59 19.21
N ASN A 327 4.03 7.64 19.71
CA ASN A 327 4.70 7.74 21.02
C ASN A 327 6.03 8.49 20.99
N VAL A 328 6.53 8.89 19.82
CA VAL A 328 7.79 9.62 19.69
C VAL A 328 7.59 10.91 18.90
N SER A 329 7.96 12.02 19.48
CA SER A 329 7.93 13.34 18.84
C SER A 329 9.34 13.92 18.74
N VAL A 330 9.64 14.57 17.60
CA VAL A 330 10.90 15.30 17.36
C VAL A 330 10.56 16.75 17.07
N TYR A 331 11.05 17.65 17.91
CA TYR A 331 10.74 19.08 17.83
C TYR A 331 11.84 19.97 18.39
N PRO A 332 11.87 21.27 18.01
CA PRO A 332 11.13 21.85 16.90
C PRO A 332 11.59 21.28 15.55
N ASN A 333 10.77 21.38 14.54
CA ASN A 333 11.14 21.06 13.17
C ASN A 333 10.47 22.05 12.20
N PRO A 334 11.20 23.01 11.62
CA PRO A 334 12.66 23.19 11.68
C PRO A 334 13.19 23.57 13.07
N ALA A 335 14.43 23.16 13.36
CA ALA A 335 15.15 23.45 14.60
C ALA A 335 16.24 24.52 14.36
N THR A 336 16.48 25.41 15.34
CA THR A 336 17.53 26.44 15.30
C THR A 336 18.71 26.11 16.22
N ASP A 337 18.43 25.78 17.48
CA ASP A 337 19.46 25.64 18.51
C ASP A 337 19.58 24.23 19.08
N GLN A 338 18.48 23.48 19.08
CA GLN A 338 18.43 22.11 19.60
C GLN A 338 17.32 21.27 18.96
N ILE A 339 17.51 19.95 18.98
CA ILE A 339 16.53 18.96 18.58
C ILE A 339 16.13 18.18 19.83
N ASN A 340 14.85 18.18 20.18
CA ASN A 340 14.32 17.38 21.27
C ASN A 340 13.59 16.16 20.73
N VAL A 341 13.86 15.01 21.30
CA VAL A 341 13.18 13.74 21.03
C VAL A 341 12.40 13.35 22.28
N PHE A 342 11.09 13.44 22.21
CA PHE A 342 10.19 13.12 23.32
C PHE A 342 9.57 11.73 23.16
N PHE A 343 9.48 10.99 24.24
CA PHE A 343 8.90 9.65 24.34
C PHE A 343 7.71 9.68 25.31
N SER A 344 6.50 9.37 24.82
CA SER A 344 5.30 9.26 25.66
C SER A 344 5.23 7.94 26.44
N GLN A 345 6.03 6.94 26.06
CA GLN A 345 6.17 5.66 26.76
C GLN A 345 7.65 5.38 27.04
N SER A 346 7.98 5.10 28.30
CA SER A 346 9.32 4.70 28.72
C SER A 346 9.57 3.22 28.48
N GLY A 347 10.84 2.83 28.21
CA GLY A 347 11.29 1.44 28.15
C GLY A 347 11.10 0.72 26.81
N VAL A 348 10.46 1.34 25.82
CA VAL A 348 10.29 0.77 24.47
C VAL A 348 11.57 0.93 23.64
N TYR A 349 12.21 2.09 23.73
CA TYR A 349 13.42 2.45 23.01
C TYR A 349 14.60 2.58 23.99
N THR A 350 15.81 2.26 23.53
CA THR A 350 17.03 2.25 24.35
C THR A 350 18.05 3.30 23.90
N GLN A 351 17.97 3.74 22.63
CA GLN A 351 19.03 4.56 22.02
C GLN A 351 18.47 5.53 20.98
N VAL A 352 19.07 6.72 20.88
CA VAL A 352 18.80 7.71 19.80
C VAL A 352 20.11 8.08 19.14
N GLN A 353 20.12 8.08 17.81
CA GLN A 353 21.21 8.49 16.95
C GLN A 353 20.80 9.69 16.12
N LEU A 354 21.66 10.72 16.06
CA LEU A 354 21.57 11.80 15.10
C LEU A 354 22.51 11.48 13.95
N LEU A 355 21.98 11.45 12.73
CA LEU A 355 22.72 11.16 11.50
C LEU A 355 22.64 12.37 10.56
N ASP A 356 23.68 12.63 9.77
CA ASP A 356 23.63 13.61 8.69
C ASP A 356 22.83 13.08 7.47
N GLU A 357 22.68 13.90 6.44
CA GLU A 357 21.93 13.58 5.23
C GLU A 357 22.48 12.36 4.46
N THR A 358 23.77 12.03 4.68
CA THR A 358 24.41 10.86 4.08
C THR A 358 24.24 9.58 4.89
N GLY A 359 23.61 9.69 6.09
CA GLY A 359 23.43 8.57 7.04
C GLY A 359 24.63 8.33 7.96
N ARG A 360 25.63 9.21 7.97
CA ARG A 360 26.78 9.13 8.87
C ARG A 360 26.37 9.53 10.27
N LEU A 361 26.79 8.78 11.27
CA LEU A 361 26.53 9.07 12.68
C LEU A 361 27.22 10.36 13.11
N VAL A 362 26.44 11.31 13.63
CA VAL A 362 26.88 12.60 14.16
C VAL A 362 27.01 12.52 15.68
N GLU A 363 25.96 12.05 16.36
CA GLU A 363 25.90 11.92 17.82
C GLU A 363 24.96 10.77 18.20
N GLU A 364 25.24 10.11 19.33
CA GLU A 364 24.46 8.99 19.86
C GLU A 364 24.21 9.19 21.36
N LYS A 365 22.98 8.88 21.82
CA LYS A 365 22.61 8.97 23.24
C LYS A 365 21.74 7.79 23.65
N SER A 366 22.00 7.26 24.85
CA SER A 366 21.11 6.28 25.49
C SER A 366 19.88 6.99 26.05
N ILE A 367 18.72 6.32 25.97
CA ILE A 367 17.45 6.85 26.47
C ILE A 367 17.34 6.51 27.95
N THR A 368 17.55 7.52 28.79
CA THR A 368 17.43 7.43 30.27
C THR A 368 16.29 8.27 30.83
N THR A 369 15.72 9.13 30.00
CA THR A 369 14.64 10.08 30.37
C THR A 369 13.60 10.13 29.25
N SER A 370 12.43 10.70 29.51
CA SER A 370 11.38 10.90 28.53
C SER A 370 11.70 11.90 27.42
N THR A 371 12.81 12.64 27.54
CA THR A 371 13.26 13.60 26.53
C THR A 371 14.76 13.50 26.36
N ILE A 372 15.22 13.34 25.13
CA ILE A 372 16.63 13.41 24.74
C ILE A 372 16.84 14.65 23.88
N THR A 373 17.85 15.45 24.18
CA THR A 373 18.15 16.69 23.46
C THR A 373 19.51 16.58 22.77
N PHE A 374 19.56 16.95 21.48
CA PHE A 374 20.78 17.18 20.71
C PHE A 374 20.94 18.69 20.54
N ASN A 375 22.06 19.26 20.98
CA ASN A 375 22.36 20.66 20.76
C ASN A 375 22.97 20.85 19.36
N ARG A 376 22.64 21.98 18.73
CA ARG A 376 23.15 22.28 17.37
C ARG A 376 24.68 22.36 17.35
N ASN A 377 25.30 22.97 18.37
CA ASN A 377 26.74 23.18 18.46
C ASN A 377 27.31 23.68 17.09
N ASN A 378 28.20 22.89 16.46
CA ASN A 378 28.82 23.21 15.17
C ASN A 378 28.12 22.49 13.98
N LEU A 379 26.89 22.02 14.12
CA LEU A 379 26.15 21.37 13.04
C LEU A 379 25.72 22.40 11.99
N SER A 380 25.98 22.10 10.73
CA SER A 380 25.55 22.93 9.60
C SER A 380 24.04 22.93 9.46
N SER A 381 23.47 24.00 8.89
CA SER A 381 22.07 23.99 8.44
C SER A 381 21.88 22.91 7.38
N GLY A 382 20.78 22.18 7.45
CA GLY A 382 20.50 21.09 6.50
C GLY A 382 19.58 20.02 7.11
N LEU A 383 19.39 18.95 6.32
CA LEU A 383 18.60 17.80 6.72
C LEU A 383 19.42 16.86 7.61
N TYR A 384 18.82 16.46 8.75
CA TYR A 384 19.33 15.44 9.64
C TYR A 384 18.30 14.33 9.84
N LEU A 385 18.77 13.14 10.20
CA LEU A 385 17.95 11.98 10.51
C LEU A 385 18.11 11.64 11.99
N VAL A 386 17.01 11.55 12.72
CA VAL A 386 16.95 11.09 14.12
C VAL A 386 16.48 9.63 14.08
N ARG A 387 17.41 8.70 14.33
CA ARG A 387 17.14 7.26 14.39
C ARG A 387 16.96 6.87 15.86
N ILE A 388 15.85 6.22 16.17
CA ILE A 388 15.46 5.79 17.52
C ILE A 388 15.39 4.28 17.53
N LEU A 389 16.17 3.62 18.39
CA LEU A 389 16.39 2.17 18.37
C LEU A 389 15.87 1.49 19.64
N LYS A 390 15.32 0.27 19.45
CA LYS A 390 15.02 -0.67 20.52
C LYS A 390 16.23 -1.55 20.84
N ALA A 391 16.13 -2.38 21.87
CA ALA A 391 17.21 -3.28 22.28
C ALA A 391 17.59 -4.32 21.23
N ASP A 392 16.67 -4.67 20.32
CA ASP A 392 16.90 -5.60 19.21
C ASP A 392 17.44 -4.91 17.94
N ALA A 393 17.86 -3.65 18.04
CA ALA A 393 18.30 -2.77 16.95
C ALA A 393 17.21 -2.43 15.91
N SER A 394 15.96 -2.88 16.07
CA SER A 394 14.84 -2.35 15.32
C SER A 394 14.50 -0.95 15.80
N GLY A 395 13.84 -0.12 14.98
CA GLY A 395 13.50 1.23 15.41
C GLY A 395 12.81 2.07 14.35
N ILE A 396 12.73 3.36 14.61
CA ILE A 396 12.12 4.36 13.74
C ILE A 396 13.14 5.45 13.40
N THR A 397 12.90 6.14 12.28
CA THR A 397 13.71 7.31 11.89
C THR A 397 12.79 8.48 11.58
N LYS A 398 13.10 9.65 12.13
CA LYS A 398 12.40 10.91 11.85
C LYS A 398 13.34 11.91 11.19
N LYS A 399 12.82 12.72 10.29
CA LYS A 399 13.56 13.81 9.63
C LYS A 399 13.44 15.09 10.45
N VAL A 400 14.53 15.83 10.57
CA VAL A 400 14.54 17.16 11.17
C VAL A 400 15.40 18.09 10.32
N MET A 401 14.92 19.31 10.11
CA MET A 401 15.64 20.36 9.40
C MET A 401 16.29 21.29 10.42
N LEU A 402 17.62 21.48 10.34
CA LEU A 402 18.34 22.54 11.05
C LEU A 402 18.44 23.80 10.17
N GLN A 403 18.05 24.95 10.71
CA GLN A 403 18.09 26.27 10.04
C GLN A 403 19.24 27.13 10.56
#